data_c5847ddb4cc3fca055e230821d47f9ab
#
_entry.id   c5847ddb4cc3fca055e230821d47f9ab
#
_cell.length_a   1.000
_cell.length_b   1.000
_cell.length_c   1.000
_cell.angle_alpha   90.00
_cell.angle_beta   90.00
_cell.angle_gamma   90.00
#
_symmetry.space_group_name_H-M   'P 1'
#
loop_
_entity.id
_entity.type
_entity.pdbx_description
1 polymer ?
#
loop_
_entity_poly.entity_id
_entity_poly.type
_entity_poly.pdbx_seq_one_letter_code
_entity_poly.pdbx_strand_id
1 'polypeptide(L)'
;MKALHNEAIRRIKEIHLYDGLRADRATSIHGLELRVPFLDYKFVDYYLSINPIYRELNKNRMEKYLLRKSFEGYLPEEVLWRQKEAFSDGISSSDDSWYTTIQKYTKIIVKDNDMKNITYRHCT
;
A
#
# COMPACT_ATOMS: atom_id res chain seq x y z
N MET A 1 14.94 14.33 -3.00
CA MET A 1 14.51 14.63 -1.61
C MET A 1 13.25 15.49 -1.53
N LYS A 2 13.23 16.74 -2.04
CA LYS A 2 12.00 17.57 -2.04
C LYS A 2 10.81 16.91 -2.77
N ALA A 3 11.05 16.22 -3.88
CA ALA A 3 10.00 15.54 -4.64
C ALA A 3 9.30 14.44 -3.81
N LEU A 4 10.04 13.59 -3.11
CA LEU A 4 9.47 12.53 -2.25
C LEU A 4 8.65 13.12 -1.10
N HIS A 5 9.14 14.20 -0.48
CA HIS A 5 8.43 14.88 0.60
C HIS A 5 7.11 15.50 0.10
N ASN A 6 7.16 16.20 -1.03
CA ASN A 6 5.98 16.80 -1.62
C ASN A 6 4.96 15.75 -2.07
N GLU A 7 5.44 14.63 -2.62
CA GLU A 7 4.58 13.52 -3.01
C GLU A 7 3.92 12.87 -1.77
N ALA A 8 4.64 12.71 -0.67
CA ALA A 8 4.07 12.20 0.58
C ALA A 8 2.94 13.11 1.09
N ILE A 9 3.16 14.43 1.10
CA ILE A 9 2.13 15.40 1.48
C ILE A 9 0.92 15.31 0.55
N ARG A 10 1.15 15.25 -0.77
CA ARG A 10 0.08 15.12 -1.76
C ARG A 10 -0.75 13.88 -1.52
N ARG A 11 -0.10 12.72 -1.34
CA ARG A 11 -0.79 11.43 -1.09
C ARG A 11 -1.61 11.45 0.20
N ILE A 12 -1.10 12.05 1.27
CA ILE A 12 -1.86 12.18 2.51
C ILE A 12 -3.09 13.06 2.31
N LYS A 13 -2.96 14.17 1.59
CA LYS A 13 -4.09 15.07 1.30
C LYS A 13 -5.19 14.40 0.45
N GLU A 14 -4.80 13.51 -0.44
CA GLU A 14 -5.70 12.85 -1.40
C GLU A 14 -6.19 11.47 -0.93
N ILE A 15 -5.69 10.93 0.20
CA ILE A 15 -5.99 9.55 0.63
C ILE A 15 -7.49 9.30 0.84
N HIS A 16 -8.23 10.34 1.17
CA HIS A 16 -9.68 10.28 1.33
C HIS A 16 -10.43 10.03 0.00
N LEU A 17 -9.78 10.26 -1.14
CA LEU A 17 -10.35 9.99 -2.48
C LEU A 17 -10.12 8.55 -2.94
N TYR A 18 -9.21 7.82 -2.31
CA TYR A 18 -8.75 6.49 -2.72
C TYR A 18 -8.95 5.45 -1.62
N ASP A 19 -7.89 5.07 -0.97
CA ASP A 19 -7.90 3.99 0.02
C ASP A 19 -8.75 4.31 1.26
N GLY A 20 -8.74 5.55 1.71
CA GLY A 20 -9.60 6.01 2.81
C GLY A 20 -11.07 5.88 2.46
N LEU A 21 -11.47 6.33 1.28
CA LEU A 21 -12.86 6.24 0.81
C LEU A 21 -13.31 4.79 0.65
N ARG A 22 -12.47 3.95 0.04
CA ARG A 22 -12.78 2.53 -0.17
C ARG A 22 -12.92 1.79 1.16
N ALA A 23 -11.97 1.98 2.07
CA ALA A 23 -11.99 1.34 3.38
C ALA A 23 -13.19 1.79 4.21
N ASP A 24 -13.50 3.08 4.25
CA ASP A 24 -14.64 3.63 4.97
C ASP A 24 -15.95 3.06 4.43
N ARG A 25 -16.17 3.09 3.13
CA ARG A 25 -17.39 2.55 2.51
C ARG A 25 -17.56 1.05 2.70
N ALA A 26 -16.47 0.29 2.63
CA ALA A 26 -16.52 -1.15 2.79
C ALA A 26 -16.82 -1.58 4.24
N THR A 27 -16.39 -0.81 5.23
CA THR A 27 -16.61 -1.13 6.64
C THR A 27 -17.92 -0.55 7.17
N SER A 28 -18.25 0.69 6.81
CA SER A 28 -19.42 1.39 7.33
C SER A 28 -20.74 0.73 6.94
N ILE A 29 -20.83 0.12 5.76
CA ILE A 29 -22.03 -0.64 5.34
C ILE A 29 -22.36 -1.81 6.27
N HIS A 30 -21.34 -2.30 6.99
CA HIS A 30 -21.50 -3.38 7.99
C HIS A 30 -21.55 -2.86 9.43
N GLY A 31 -21.71 -1.55 9.64
CA GLY A 31 -21.72 -0.93 10.95
C GLY A 31 -20.37 -0.96 11.69
N LEU A 32 -19.28 -1.17 10.96
CA LEU A 32 -17.92 -1.20 11.51
C LEU A 32 -17.26 0.17 11.40
N GLU A 33 -16.58 0.58 12.44
CA GLU A 33 -15.79 1.81 12.47
C GLU A 33 -14.35 1.53 12.10
N LEU A 34 -13.84 2.23 11.08
CA LEU A 34 -12.45 2.14 10.65
C LEU A 34 -11.55 2.95 11.57
N ARG A 35 -10.50 2.34 12.08
CA ARG A 35 -9.43 3.00 12.84
C ARG A 35 -8.14 3.02 12.02
N VAL A 36 -7.57 4.21 11.85
CA VAL A 36 -6.39 4.45 10.99
C VAL A 36 -5.29 5.19 11.78
N PRO A 37 -4.60 4.52 12.70
CA PRO A 37 -3.66 5.16 13.62
C PRO A 37 -2.52 5.91 12.92
N PHE A 38 -2.10 5.49 11.74
CA PHE A 38 -1.07 6.17 10.95
C PHE A 38 -1.57 7.44 10.23
N LEU A 39 -2.87 7.72 10.26
CA LEU A 39 -3.45 8.96 9.78
C LEU A 39 -3.83 9.91 10.91
N ASP A 40 -3.52 9.56 12.16
CA ASP A 40 -3.62 10.51 13.27
C ASP A 40 -2.77 11.75 12.97
N TYR A 41 -3.35 12.94 13.19
CA TYR A 41 -2.70 14.19 12.77
C TYR A 41 -1.36 14.42 13.49
N LYS A 42 -1.22 14.02 14.77
CA LYS A 42 0.03 14.15 15.52
C LYS A 42 1.10 13.22 14.96
N PHE A 43 0.70 12.01 14.58
CA PHE A 43 1.62 11.07 13.93
C PHE A 43 2.08 11.60 12.57
N VAL A 44 1.14 12.08 11.75
CA VAL A 44 1.45 12.62 10.42
C VAL A 44 2.35 13.85 10.52
N ASP A 45 2.03 14.78 11.40
CA ASP A 45 2.83 15.99 11.63
C ASP A 45 4.25 15.65 12.09
N TYR A 46 4.37 14.80 13.09
CA TYR A 46 5.67 14.28 13.55
C TYR A 46 6.45 13.60 12.43
N TYR A 47 5.82 12.69 11.69
CA TYR A 47 6.47 11.99 10.59
C TYR A 47 6.94 12.94 9.50
N LEU A 48 6.14 13.95 9.14
CA LEU A 48 6.51 14.95 8.14
C LEU A 48 7.58 15.91 8.62
N SER A 49 7.71 16.15 9.93
CA SER A 49 8.78 16.98 10.52
C SER A 49 10.16 16.30 10.43
N ILE A 50 10.22 14.98 10.32
CA ILE A 50 11.49 14.25 10.16
C ILE A 50 12.13 14.65 8.85
N ASN A 51 13.43 14.93 8.86
CA ASN A 51 14.15 15.30 7.65
C ASN A 51 13.97 14.24 6.56
N PRO A 52 13.56 14.63 5.33
CA PRO A 52 13.30 13.71 4.23
C PRO A 52 14.43 12.73 3.92
N ILE A 53 15.67 13.06 4.22
CA ILE A 53 16.84 12.18 3.99
C ILE A 53 16.74 10.87 4.80
N TYR A 54 16.15 10.91 5.99
CA TYR A 54 15.96 9.71 6.81
C TYR A 54 14.78 8.85 6.37
N ARG A 55 13.83 9.46 5.64
CA ARG A 55 12.63 8.80 5.12
C ARG A 55 12.80 8.29 3.68
N GLU A 56 13.94 8.58 3.06
CA GLU A 56 14.20 8.23 1.67
C GLU A 56 14.30 6.72 1.49
N LEU A 57 13.67 6.24 0.41
CA LEU A 57 13.83 4.89 -0.07
C LEU A 57 15.24 4.75 -0.67
N ASN A 58 16.03 3.91 -0.08
CA ASN A 58 17.37 3.57 -0.57
C ASN A 58 17.36 2.11 -1.07
N LYS A 59 18.08 1.83 -2.15
CA LYS A 59 18.22 0.47 -2.70
C LYS A 59 18.70 -0.57 -1.67
N ASN A 60 19.40 -0.11 -0.63
CA ASN A 60 19.97 -0.96 0.43
C ASN A 60 19.07 -1.03 1.68
N ARG A 61 17.89 -0.41 1.66
CA ARG A 61 16.98 -0.40 2.80
C ARG A 61 15.63 -0.99 2.39
N MET A 62 15.12 -1.87 3.24
CA MET A 62 13.77 -2.39 3.09
C MET A 62 12.75 -1.25 3.16
N GLU A 63 11.62 -1.38 2.49
CA GLU A 63 10.57 -0.38 2.57
C GLU A 63 10.09 -0.19 4.03
N LYS A 64 9.69 1.03 4.35
CA LYS A 64 9.30 1.45 5.71
C LYS A 64 10.42 1.28 6.75
N TYR A 65 11.68 1.36 6.33
CA TYR A 65 12.84 1.12 7.19
C TYR A 65 12.80 1.91 8.50
N LEU A 66 12.52 3.21 8.44
CA LEU A 66 12.46 4.07 9.62
C LEU A 66 11.43 3.57 10.65
N LEU A 67 10.23 3.23 10.18
CA LEU A 67 9.18 2.68 11.02
C LEU A 67 9.59 1.34 11.63
N ARG A 68 10.12 0.43 10.81
CA ARG A 68 10.59 -0.88 11.29
C ARG A 68 11.68 -0.72 12.33
N LYS A 69 12.65 0.12 12.08
CA LYS A 69 13.76 0.40 13.00
C LYS A 69 13.28 0.95 14.35
N SER A 70 12.23 1.78 14.36
CA SER A 70 11.68 2.31 15.61
C SER A 70 10.97 1.26 16.47
N PHE A 71 10.62 0.10 15.90
CA PHE A 71 9.99 -1.01 16.63
C PHE A 71 10.95 -2.16 16.98
N GLU A 72 12.25 -1.98 16.76
CA GLU A 72 13.23 -2.95 17.26
C GLU A 72 13.15 -3.09 18.78
N GLY A 73 13.16 -4.33 19.24
CA GLY A 73 12.96 -4.66 20.67
C GLY A 73 11.50 -4.74 21.11
N TYR A 74 10.54 -4.26 20.30
CA TYR A 74 9.10 -4.39 20.58
C TYR A 74 8.43 -5.53 19.81
N LEU A 75 8.96 -5.88 18.65
CA LEU A 75 8.44 -6.94 17.79
C LEU A 75 9.53 -7.98 17.53
N PRO A 76 9.16 -9.27 17.34
CA PRO A 76 10.10 -10.30 16.88
C PRO A 76 10.73 -9.90 15.54
N GLU A 77 12.01 -10.18 15.35
CA GLU A 77 12.76 -9.81 14.14
C GLU A 77 12.13 -10.39 12.86
N GLU A 78 11.67 -11.62 12.91
CA GLU A 78 10.99 -12.31 11.80
C GLU A 78 9.72 -11.60 11.32
N VAL A 79 9.00 -10.93 12.22
CA VAL A 79 7.83 -10.11 11.91
C VAL A 79 8.26 -8.73 11.42
N LEU A 80 9.20 -8.14 12.14
CA LEU A 80 9.65 -6.77 11.91
C LEU A 80 10.30 -6.59 10.53
N TRP A 81 11.11 -7.56 10.12
CA TRP A 81 11.87 -7.53 8.86
C TRP A 81 11.28 -8.41 7.76
N ARG A 82 10.05 -8.89 7.96
CA ARG A 82 9.35 -9.66 6.94
C ARG A 82 9.20 -8.86 5.65
N GLN A 83 9.41 -9.53 4.51
CA GLN A 83 9.13 -8.96 3.20
C GLN A 83 7.64 -8.61 3.09
N LYS A 84 7.35 -7.43 2.52
CA LYS A 84 5.96 -7.05 2.26
C LYS A 84 5.38 -7.93 1.17
N GLU A 85 4.19 -8.42 1.43
CA GLU A 85 3.36 -9.11 0.46
C GLU A 85 2.04 -8.36 0.30
N ALA A 86 1.45 -8.42 -0.89
CA ALA A 86 0.08 -7.96 -1.06
C ALA A 86 -0.86 -8.88 -0.24
N PHE A 87 -1.96 -8.34 0.23
CA PHE A 87 -2.91 -9.14 1.04
C PHE A 87 -3.40 -10.38 0.29
N SER A 88 -3.65 -10.24 -1.01
CA SER A 88 -4.00 -11.36 -1.89
C SER A 88 -2.97 -12.49 -1.91
N ASP A 89 -1.70 -12.15 -1.88
CA ASP A 89 -0.60 -13.12 -1.94
C ASP A 89 -0.30 -13.70 -0.55
N GLY A 90 -0.55 -12.94 0.51
CA GLY A 90 -0.37 -13.39 1.89
C GLY A 90 -1.41 -14.41 2.38
N ILE A 91 -2.58 -14.49 1.74
CA ILE A 91 -3.65 -15.45 2.05
C ILE A 91 -3.73 -16.61 1.04
N SER A 92 -2.99 -16.54 -0.06
CA SER A 92 -2.89 -17.58 -1.07
C SER A 92 -1.45 -18.05 -1.22
N SER A 93 -1.24 -19.27 -1.69
CA SER A 93 0.12 -19.73 -2.01
C SER A 93 0.68 -18.95 -3.20
N SER A 94 2.02 -18.83 -3.29
CA SER A 94 2.69 -18.20 -4.42
C SER A 94 2.33 -18.81 -5.78
N ASP A 95 2.02 -20.12 -5.79
CA ASP A 95 1.75 -20.87 -7.01
C ASP A 95 0.28 -20.78 -7.46
N ASP A 96 -0.65 -20.50 -6.52
CA ASP A 96 -2.08 -20.32 -6.77
C ASP A 96 -2.57 -18.97 -6.23
N SER A 97 -1.83 -17.91 -6.53
CA SER A 97 -2.24 -16.58 -6.10
C SER A 97 -3.59 -16.19 -6.75
N TRP A 98 -4.38 -15.42 -6.03
CA TRP A 98 -5.62 -14.85 -6.54
C TRP A 98 -5.42 -14.16 -7.91
N TYR A 99 -4.28 -13.51 -8.08
CA TYR A 99 -3.88 -12.87 -9.32
C TYR A 99 -3.71 -13.87 -10.47
N THR A 100 -2.99 -14.98 -10.25
CA THR A 100 -2.79 -16.02 -11.27
C THR A 100 -4.10 -16.71 -11.65
N THR A 101 -4.97 -16.93 -10.68
CA THR A 101 -6.31 -17.50 -10.91
C THR A 101 -7.18 -16.56 -11.76
N ILE A 102 -7.21 -15.27 -11.44
CA ILE A 102 -7.92 -14.27 -12.25
C ILE A 102 -7.33 -14.18 -13.65
N GLN A 103 -6.00 -14.20 -13.81
CA GLN A 103 -5.37 -14.17 -15.13
C GLN A 103 -5.72 -15.40 -15.98
N LYS A 104 -5.72 -16.59 -15.38
CA LYS A 104 -6.14 -17.82 -16.07
C LYS A 104 -7.60 -17.69 -16.55
N TYR A 105 -8.47 -17.20 -15.70
CA TYR A 105 -9.89 -17.06 -16.00
C TYR A 105 -10.17 -15.98 -17.06
N THR A 106 -9.52 -14.83 -16.96
CA THR A 106 -9.68 -13.76 -17.94
C THR A 106 -9.19 -14.16 -19.32
N LYS A 107 -8.10 -14.94 -19.45
CA LYS A 107 -7.62 -15.50 -20.72
C LYS A 107 -8.63 -16.41 -21.40
N ILE A 108 -9.49 -17.08 -20.65
CA ILE A 108 -10.55 -17.95 -21.19
C ILE A 108 -11.72 -17.11 -21.72
N ILE A 109 -12.08 -16.04 -21.03
CA ILE A 109 -13.27 -15.23 -21.33
C ILE A 109 -12.97 -14.12 -22.36
N VAL A 110 -11.82 -13.48 -22.21
CA VAL A 110 -11.45 -12.31 -23.02
C VAL A 110 -10.52 -12.78 -24.17
N LYS A 111 -10.99 -12.68 -25.40
CA LYS A 111 -10.17 -12.97 -26.57
C LYS A 111 -9.20 -11.82 -26.81
N ASP A 112 -8.01 -12.13 -27.34
CA ASP A 112 -6.96 -11.14 -27.64
C ASP A 112 -7.44 -9.98 -28.54
N ASN A 113 -8.43 -10.20 -29.38
CA ASN A 113 -9.03 -9.15 -30.22
C ASN A 113 -9.84 -8.13 -29.41
N ASP A 114 -10.43 -8.51 -28.27
CA ASP A 114 -11.21 -7.62 -27.42
C ASP A 114 -10.29 -6.70 -26.61
N MET A 115 -9.05 -7.14 -26.36
CA MET A 115 -8.03 -6.36 -25.65
C MET A 115 -7.44 -5.21 -26.47
N LYS A 116 -7.46 -5.29 -27.80
CA LYS A 116 -6.88 -4.25 -28.69
C LYS A 116 -7.60 -2.91 -28.61
N ASN A 117 -8.82 -2.89 -28.11
CA ASN A 117 -9.66 -1.69 -28.03
C ASN A 117 -9.71 -1.08 -26.62
N ILE A 118 -8.99 -1.66 -25.65
CA ILE A 118 -8.95 -1.16 -24.28
C ILE A 118 -7.73 -0.26 -24.12
N THR A 119 -7.96 1.05 -24.15
CA THR A 119 -6.94 2.04 -23.78
C THR A 119 -6.80 2.03 -22.27
N TYR A 120 -5.72 1.44 -21.75
CA TYR A 120 -5.37 1.58 -20.33
C TYR A 120 -5.05 3.04 -20.05
N ARG A 121 -5.93 3.73 -19.32
CA ARG A 121 -5.52 4.95 -18.63
C ARG A 121 -4.68 4.51 -17.45
N HIS A 122 -3.36 4.67 -17.54
CA HIS A 122 -2.50 4.59 -16.38
C HIS A 122 -3.01 5.60 -15.36
N CYS A 123 -3.50 5.13 -14.24
CA CYS A 123 -3.60 5.97 -13.05
C CYS A 123 -2.16 6.24 -12.60
N THR A 124 -1.61 7.36 -13.06
CA THR A 124 -0.36 7.93 -12.55
C THR A 124 -0.60 8.52 -11.18
#